data_9baa9af4f4716e0f9c4556e93a814ebd
#
_entry.id   9baa9af4f4716e0f9c4556e93a814ebd
#
_cell.length_a   1.000
_cell.length_b   1.000
_cell.length_c   1.000
_cell.angle_alpha   90.00
_cell.angle_beta   90.00
_cell.angle_gamma   90.00
#
_symmetry.space_group_name_H-M   'P 1'
#
loop_
_entity.id
_entity.type
_entity.pdbx_description
1 polymer ?
#
loop_
_entity_poly.entity_id
_entity_poly.type
_entity_poly.pdbx_seq_one_letter_code
_entity_poly.pdbx_strand_id
1 'polypeptide(L)'
;MSAENISYDLKRFAGIKRDYTEDEVERLRGSIKIEYSMCKMQSQKLWKLLNSEPYINTLGSLSGNHAVQHAKAGLKAIYLSGWQVAADANSAGEMYPDQSLYPYDSAPKLVDSMNNALVRADQIQHMELKDGDMKEENKVDYMLPIIADGEAGFGGPLNVFELARKFIKAGAAGVHFEDQLASEKKCGHMGGKVLVPTGTMIKNLKAARLAADIANVPLIILARTDANAAKLITNDHDENDKPFLTGERSPEGFFYVKQGIEQAISRGLAYAPYSDLIWCETATPNLEEAKKFADAIHEKFPGKLLAYNCSPSFNWKKHLNDDEIASFQQEISKMGYKFQFITLAGFHTQNIAIFELAEKYKKEGMTAYSRIQEQEFLREKDGYTSVKHQREVGTSYFDSVSNTISSGTSSTTAMEGSTESEQF
;
A
#
# COMPACT_ATOMS: atom_id res chain seq x y z
N MET A 1 26.66 -13.09 -14.98
CA MET A 1 26.51 -13.45 -13.56
C MET A 1 25.54 -14.64 -13.50
N SER A 2 26.00 -15.79 -13.06
CA SER A 2 25.20 -17.00 -12.91
C SER A 2 24.05 -16.72 -11.93
N ALA A 3 22.85 -17.15 -12.29
CA ALA A 3 21.67 -17.10 -11.43
C ALA A 3 21.89 -18.07 -10.25
N GLU A 4 22.63 -17.63 -9.25
CA GLU A 4 22.67 -18.29 -7.98
C GLU A 4 21.28 -18.17 -7.34
N ASN A 5 20.75 -19.30 -6.93
CA ASN A 5 19.54 -19.39 -6.13
C ASN A 5 19.65 -18.38 -4.99
N ILE A 6 18.89 -17.27 -5.06
CA ILE A 6 18.77 -16.37 -3.93
C ILE A 6 17.92 -17.16 -2.93
N SER A 7 18.59 -17.85 -2.02
CA SER A 7 17.93 -18.54 -0.93
C SER A 7 17.20 -17.48 -0.12
N TYR A 8 15.88 -17.56 -0.07
CA TYR A 8 15.13 -16.85 0.95
C TYR A 8 15.62 -17.35 2.30
N ASP A 9 15.78 -16.45 3.25
CA ASP A 9 15.87 -16.86 4.63
C ASP A 9 14.57 -17.62 4.96
N LEU A 10 14.64 -18.93 5.06
CA LEU A 10 13.47 -19.79 5.35
C LEU A 10 12.81 -19.39 6.67
N LYS A 11 13.56 -18.75 7.59
CA LYS A 11 13.03 -18.15 8.82
C LYS A 11 12.00 -17.05 8.54
N ARG A 12 12.05 -16.40 7.35
CA ARG A 12 11.06 -15.42 6.90
C ARG A 12 9.63 -15.99 6.94
N PHE A 13 9.47 -17.27 6.69
CA PHE A 13 8.17 -17.94 6.62
C PHE A 13 7.88 -18.81 7.85
N ALA A 14 8.63 -18.63 8.94
CA ALA A 14 8.36 -19.34 10.18
C ALA A 14 6.91 -19.09 10.64
N GLY A 15 6.16 -20.17 10.87
CA GLY A 15 4.74 -20.11 11.27
C GLY A 15 3.74 -19.86 10.13
N ILE A 16 4.19 -19.71 8.88
CA ILE A 16 3.29 -19.61 7.73
C ILE A 16 3.00 -21.03 7.19
N LYS A 17 1.72 -21.39 7.17
CA LYS A 17 1.25 -22.67 6.63
C LYS A 17 1.10 -22.61 5.11
N ARG A 18 1.49 -23.69 4.48
CA ARG A 18 1.22 -24.03 3.10
C ARG A 18 0.56 -25.40 3.06
N ASP A 19 -0.71 -25.47 2.71
CA ASP A 19 -1.44 -26.73 2.60
C ASP A 19 -1.29 -27.33 1.19
N TYR A 20 -0.14 -27.12 0.57
CA TYR A 20 0.29 -27.64 -0.73
C TYR A 20 1.80 -27.93 -0.68
N THR A 21 2.27 -28.76 -1.58
CA THR A 21 3.65 -29.26 -1.66
C THR A 21 4.51 -28.42 -2.60
N GLU A 22 5.84 -28.53 -2.47
CA GLU A 22 6.78 -27.93 -3.42
C GLU A 22 6.61 -28.50 -4.84
N ASP A 23 6.32 -29.79 -4.98
CA ASP A 23 6.07 -30.42 -6.28
C ASP A 23 4.83 -29.85 -6.98
N GLU A 24 3.77 -29.50 -6.21
CA GLU A 24 2.61 -28.83 -6.76
C GLU A 24 2.94 -27.40 -7.22
N VAL A 25 3.77 -26.68 -6.50
CA VAL A 25 4.26 -25.35 -6.90
C VAL A 25 5.09 -25.46 -8.18
N GLU A 26 6.05 -26.37 -8.24
CA GLU A 26 6.89 -26.58 -9.43
C GLU A 26 6.06 -26.98 -10.66
N ARG A 27 5.09 -27.86 -10.49
CA ARG A 27 4.20 -28.27 -11.59
C ARG A 27 3.40 -27.07 -12.17
N LEU A 28 3.06 -26.09 -11.33
CA LEU A 28 2.28 -24.90 -11.73
C LEU A 28 3.16 -23.75 -12.23
N ARG A 29 4.46 -23.78 -11.95
CA ARG A 29 5.39 -22.68 -12.31
C ARG A 29 5.61 -22.54 -13.82
N GLY A 30 5.49 -23.60 -14.58
CA GLY A 30 5.81 -23.64 -16.01
C GLY A 30 7.31 -23.85 -16.27
N SER A 31 7.66 -23.98 -17.54
CA SER A 31 9.04 -24.32 -17.99
C SER A 31 9.96 -23.11 -18.13
N ILE A 32 9.42 -21.89 -18.17
CA ILE A 32 10.18 -20.65 -18.37
C ILE A 32 10.39 -19.97 -17.01
N LYS A 33 11.65 -19.70 -16.68
CA LYS A 33 12.01 -18.93 -15.48
C LYS A 33 11.83 -17.45 -15.77
N ILE A 34 10.84 -16.84 -15.11
CA ILE A 34 10.61 -15.40 -15.13
C ILE A 34 11.03 -14.84 -13.78
N GLU A 35 11.82 -13.77 -13.78
CA GLU A 35 12.25 -13.11 -12.56
C GLU A 35 11.45 -11.80 -12.32
N TYR A 36 10.92 -11.68 -11.12
CA TYR A 36 10.20 -10.49 -10.66
C TYR A 36 11.08 -9.71 -9.67
N SER A 37 12.21 -9.20 -10.17
CA SER A 37 13.28 -8.61 -9.35
C SER A 37 12.82 -7.45 -8.49
N MET A 38 11.95 -6.57 -9.02
CA MET A 38 11.39 -5.45 -8.28
C MET A 38 10.57 -5.93 -7.07
N CYS A 39 9.60 -6.81 -7.28
CA CYS A 39 8.78 -7.37 -6.20
C CYS A 39 9.65 -8.07 -5.14
N LYS A 40 10.63 -8.85 -5.58
CA LYS A 40 11.56 -9.58 -4.70
C LYS A 40 12.36 -8.63 -3.81
N MET A 41 13.00 -7.63 -4.41
CA MET A 41 13.78 -6.61 -3.71
C MET A 41 12.91 -5.84 -2.70
N GLN A 42 11.77 -5.36 -3.15
CA GLN A 42 10.86 -4.55 -2.35
C GLN A 42 10.24 -5.34 -1.18
N SER A 43 9.85 -6.61 -1.43
CA SER A 43 9.33 -7.48 -0.36
C SER A 43 10.37 -7.79 0.70
N GLN A 44 11.62 -8.06 0.30
CA GLN A 44 12.73 -8.27 1.23
C GLN A 44 13.05 -7.02 2.05
N LYS A 45 13.08 -5.85 1.39
CA LYS A 45 13.30 -4.56 2.05
C LYS A 45 12.20 -4.27 3.08
N LEU A 46 10.94 -4.45 2.69
CA LEU A 46 9.82 -4.24 3.60
C LEU A 46 9.87 -5.19 4.80
N TRP A 47 10.16 -6.47 4.57
CA TRP A 47 10.30 -7.44 5.67
C TRP A 47 11.40 -7.05 6.65
N LYS A 48 12.54 -6.59 6.15
CA LYS A 48 13.63 -6.08 6.98
C LYS A 48 13.17 -4.87 7.81
N LEU A 49 12.52 -3.89 7.19
CA LEU A 49 12.00 -2.69 7.87
C LEU A 49 10.99 -3.04 8.96
N LEU A 50 10.03 -3.93 8.68
CA LEU A 50 9.02 -4.38 9.64
C LEU A 50 9.63 -5.02 10.90
N ASN A 51 10.82 -5.61 10.79
CA ASN A 51 11.51 -6.28 11.88
C ASN A 51 12.60 -5.43 12.55
N SER A 52 13.09 -4.36 11.91
CA SER A 52 14.16 -3.51 12.45
C SER A 52 13.65 -2.17 12.99
N GLU A 53 12.55 -1.65 12.45
CA GLU A 53 12.00 -0.36 12.89
C GLU A 53 11.02 -0.55 14.05
N PRO A 54 10.88 0.48 14.91
CA PRO A 54 9.82 0.48 15.91
C PRO A 54 8.43 0.29 15.28
N TYR A 55 8.18 1.00 14.21
CA TYR A 55 7.03 0.87 13.30
C TYR A 55 7.35 1.59 11.99
N ILE A 56 6.56 1.31 10.96
CA ILE A 56 6.60 1.98 9.66
C ILE A 56 5.30 2.76 9.50
N ASN A 57 5.38 4.08 9.44
CA ASN A 57 4.25 4.94 9.12
C ASN A 57 4.24 5.25 7.62
N THR A 58 3.08 5.16 7.01
CA THR A 58 2.91 5.36 5.57
C THR A 58 1.69 6.20 5.25
N LEU A 59 1.71 6.79 4.08
CA LEU A 59 0.61 7.59 3.55
C LEU A 59 0.07 6.96 2.28
N GLY A 60 -1.24 7.09 2.08
CA GLY A 60 -1.91 6.72 0.84
C GLY A 60 -1.42 7.62 -0.31
N SER A 61 -0.80 7.01 -1.33
CA SER A 61 -0.31 7.70 -2.51
C SER A 61 -1.30 7.56 -3.67
N LEU A 62 -1.45 8.62 -4.49
CA LEU A 62 -2.33 8.66 -5.67
C LEU A 62 -1.57 8.60 -7.00
N SER A 63 -0.27 8.89 -6.98
CA SER A 63 0.52 9.01 -8.21
C SER A 63 1.99 8.71 -7.98
N GLY A 64 2.72 8.53 -9.08
CA GLY A 64 4.17 8.39 -9.04
C GLY A 64 4.88 9.60 -8.42
N ASN A 65 4.38 10.82 -8.68
CA ASN A 65 4.93 12.03 -8.07
C ASN A 65 4.73 12.07 -6.56
N HIS A 66 3.56 11.62 -6.04
CA HIS A 66 3.38 11.48 -4.59
C HIS A 66 4.39 10.50 -4.00
N ALA A 67 4.63 9.36 -4.67
CA ALA A 67 5.60 8.37 -4.23
C ALA A 67 7.03 8.96 -4.14
N VAL A 68 7.43 9.75 -5.14
CA VAL A 68 8.72 10.47 -5.16
C VAL A 68 8.81 11.46 -3.98
N GLN A 69 7.75 12.24 -3.72
CA GLN A 69 7.74 13.17 -2.58
C GLN A 69 7.79 12.44 -1.24
N HIS A 70 7.12 11.28 -1.10
CA HIS A 70 7.23 10.45 0.11
C HIS A 70 8.68 10.03 0.37
N ALA A 71 9.42 9.61 -0.67
CA ALA A 71 10.82 9.25 -0.55
C ALA A 71 11.70 10.45 -0.14
N LYS A 72 11.54 11.60 -0.79
CA LYS A 72 12.26 12.84 -0.45
C LYS A 72 11.98 13.32 0.96
N ALA A 73 10.75 13.15 1.44
CA ALA A 73 10.37 13.48 2.81
C ALA A 73 10.85 12.48 3.86
N GLY A 74 11.52 11.38 3.43
CA GLY A 74 12.13 10.39 4.33
C GLY A 74 11.20 9.31 4.84
N LEU A 75 9.99 9.13 4.25
CA LEU A 75 9.18 7.95 4.52
C LEU A 75 9.87 6.68 4.02
N LYS A 76 9.61 5.55 4.68
CA LYS A 76 10.32 4.29 4.40
C LYS A 76 9.50 3.29 3.58
N ALA A 77 8.20 3.54 3.41
CA ALA A 77 7.29 2.71 2.63
C ALA A 77 6.07 3.53 2.16
N ILE A 78 5.28 2.95 1.27
CA ILE A 78 4.08 3.56 0.69
C ILE A 78 2.89 2.62 0.92
N TYR A 79 1.73 3.20 1.19
CA TYR A 79 0.45 2.51 1.12
C TYR A 79 -0.28 2.92 -0.16
N LEU A 80 -0.82 1.93 -0.90
CA LEU A 80 -1.70 2.17 -2.03
C LEU A 80 -3.13 1.80 -1.66
N SER A 81 -3.99 2.79 -1.59
CA SER A 81 -5.38 2.68 -1.14
C SER A 81 -6.33 2.36 -2.28
N GLY A 82 -7.12 1.29 -2.13
CA GLY A 82 -8.22 0.97 -3.05
C GLY A 82 -9.28 2.07 -3.10
N TRP A 83 -9.59 2.70 -1.97
CA TRP A 83 -10.48 3.84 -1.92
C TRP A 83 -10.00 4.99 -2.84
N GLN A 84 -8.71 5.32 -2.79
CA GLN A 84 -8.13 6.36 -3.64
C GLN A 84 -8.10 5.94 -5.12
N VAL A 85 -7.88 4.64 -5.38
CA VAL A 85 -7.98 4.09 -6.74
C VAL A 85 -9.40 4.25 -7.27
N ALA A 86 -10.41 3.89 -6.48
CA ALA A 86 -11.81 4.07 -6.87
C ALA A 86 -12.15 5.53 -7.18
N ALA A 87 -11.71 6.45 -6.32
CA ALA A 87 -12.07 7.86 -6.41
C ALA A 87 -11.41 8.60 -7.58
N ASP A 88 -10.12 8.32 -7.89
CA ASP A 88 -9.34 9.21 -8.77
C ASP A 88 -8.22 8.54 -9.59
N ALA A 89 -7.93 7.26 -9.37
CA ALA A 89 -6.76 6.62 -9.99
C ALA A 89 -7.05 5.27 -10.65
N ASN A 90 -8.31 5.00 -11.00
CA ASN A 90 -8.66 3.75 -11.66
C ASN A 90 -8.51 3.82 -13.19
N SER A 91 -8.28 2.67 -13.81
CA SER A 91 -8.03 2.57 -15.25
C SER A 91 -9.28 2.74 -16.11
N ALA A 92 -10.48 2.85 -15.51
CA ALA A 92 -11.71 3.21 -16.22
C ALA A 92 -11.83 4.74 -16.41
N GLY A 93 -11.07 5.54 -15.65
CA GLY A 93 -11.18 7.00 -15.69
C GLY A 93 -12.46 7.55 -15.06
N GLU A 94 -13.12 6.75 -14.23
CA GLU A 94 -14.38 7.10 -13.58
C GLU A 94 -14.17 7.45 -12.10
N MET A 95 -15.08 8.21 -11.52
CA MET A 95 -15.16 8.43 -10.09
C MET A 95 -16.13 7.44 -9.47
N TYR A 96 -15.60 6.50 -8.66
CA TYR A 96 -16.39 5.48 -7.99
C TYR A 96 -16.32 5.59 -6.47
N PRO A 97 -17.39 5.18 -5.77
CA PRO A 97 -17.26 4.85 -4.35
C PRO A 97 -16.39 3.61 -4.16
N ASP A 98 -15.87 3.41 -2.95
CA ASP A 98 -15.05 2.25 -2.59
C ASP A 98 -15.91 0.98 -2.43
N GLN A 99 -16.33 0.42 -3.57
CA GLN A 99 -17.20 -0.75 -3.70
C GLN A 99 -16.73 -1.70 -4.82
N SER A 100 -15.44 -1.71 -5.12
CA SER A 100 -14.83 -2.56 -6.16
C SER A 100 -15.49 -2.45 -7.53
N LEU A 101 -15.98 -1.25 -7.92
CA LEU A 101 -16.62 -1.01 -9.21
C LEU A 101 -15.62 -0.78 -10.34
N TYR A 102 -14.39 -0.47 -10.01
CA TYR A 102 -13.33 -0.22 -10.97
C TYR A 102 -12.69 -1.53 -11.47
N PRO A 103 -12.00 -1.50 -12.64
CA PRO A 103 -11.31 -2.68 -13.15
C PRO A 103 -10.27 -3.23 -12.16
N TYR A 104 -10.28 -4.55 -11.92
CA TYR A 104 -9.47 -5.21 -10.90
C TYR A 104 -7.95 -5.00 -11.05
N ASP A 105 -7.48 -4.62 -12.23
CA ASP A 105 -6.08 -4.34 -12.51
C ASP A 105 -5.67 -2.87 -12.31
N SER A 106 -6.59 -2.01 -11.85
CA SER A 106 -6.29 -0.59 -11.63
C SER A 106 -5.23 -0.36 -10.55
N ALA A 107 -5.37 -1.02 -9.41
CA ALA A 107 -4.38 -0.92 -8.33
C ALA A 107 -3.00 -1.48 -8.73
N PRO A 108 -2.86 -2.65 -9.38
CA PRO A 108 -1.60 -3.09 -9.96
C PRO A 108 -0.97 -2.10 -10.94
N LYS A 109 -1.76 -1.48 -11.83
CA LYS A 109 -1.25 -0.45 -12.77
C LYS A 109 -0.72 0.78 -12.05
N LEU A 110 -1.37 1.19 -10.97
CA LEU A 110 -0.90 2.31 -10.15
C LEU A 110 0.40 1.97 -9.39
N VAL A 111 0.55 0.72 -8.88
CA VAL A 111 1.83 0.24 -8.32
C VAL A 111 2.95 0.33 -9.36
N ASP A 112 2.70 -0.14 -10.58
CA ASP A 112 3.67 -0.08 -11.68
C ASP A 112 4.05 1.37 -12.01
N SER A 113 3.06 2.26 -12.11
CA SER A 113 3.29 3.70 -12.34
C SER A 113 4.13 4.35 -11.22
N MET A 114 3.87 4.02 -9.96
CA MET A 114 4.66 4.50 -8.82
C MET A 114 6.10 3.99 -8.87
N ASN A 115 6.28 2.69 -9.11
CA ASN A 115 7.61 2.10 -9.23
C ASN A 115 8.40 2.71 -10.39
N ASN A 116 7.75 2.96 -11.53
CA ASN A 116 8.39 3.62 -12.68
C ASN A 116 8.85 5.04 -12.36
N ALA A 117 8.06 5.81 -11.60
CA ALA A 117 8.45 7.14 -11.14
C ALA A 117 9.63 7.10 -10.16
N LEU A 118 9.61 6.17 -9.20
CA LEU A 118 10.70 5.97 -8.24
C LEU A 118 12.00 5.55 -8.94
N VAL A 119 11.91 4.63 -9.90
CA VAL A 119 13.06 4.22 -10.73
C VAL A 119 13.59 5.40 -11.54
N ARG A 120 12.72 6.24 -12.11
CA ARG A 120 13.17 7.43 -12.86
C ARG A 120 13.87 8.42 -11.94
N ALA A 121 13.35 8.68 -10.74
CA ALA A 121 13.98 9.55 -9.78
C ALA A 121 15.37 9.02 -9.35
N ASP A 122 15.49 7.70 -9.15
CA ASP A 122 16.78 7.06 -8.87
C ASP A 122 17.77 7.18 -10.04
N GLN A 123 17.32 7.02 -11.29
CA GLN A 123 18.16 7.18 -12.47
C GLN A 123 18.70 8.61 -12.62
N ILE A 124 17.86 9.62 -12.37
CA ILE A 124 18.26 11.04 -12.38
C ILE A 124 19.33 11.26 -11.31
N GLN A 125 19.03 10.86 -10.07
CA GLN A 125 19.96 10.98 -8.95
C GLN A 125 21.29 10.27 -9.20
N HIS A 126 21.25 9.06 -9.75
CA HIS A 126 22.45 8.28 -10.06
C HIS A 126 23.35 8.99 -11.08
N MET A 127 22.75 9.56 -12.12
CA MET A 127 23.46 10.36 -13.12
C MET A 127 24.12 11.58 -12.46
N GLU A 128 23.36 12.38 -11.72
CA GLU A 128 23.89 13.58 -11.03
C GLU A 128 25.01 13.27 -10.04
N LEU A 129 24.95 12.12 -9.34
CA LEU A 129 26.03 11.64 -8.49
C LEU A 129 27.28 11.28 -9.31
N LYS A 130 27.13 10.69 -10.50
CA LYS A 130 28.25 10.32 -11.38
C LYS A 130 28.90 11.53 -12.03
N ASP A 131 28.11 12.54 -12.37
CA ASP A 131 28.58 13.77 -12.98
C ASP A 131 29.17 14.75 -11.96
N GLY A 132 28.93 14.51 -10.65
CA GLY A 132 29.42 15.35 -9.55
C GLY A 132 28.51 16.54 -9.22
N ASP A 133 27.33 16.59 -9.83
CA ASP A 133 26.32 17.64 -9.60
C ASP A 133 25.58 17.47 -8.27
N MET A 134 25.64 16.26 -7.70
CA MET A 134 25.04 15.90 -6.41
C MET A 134 26.06 15.24 -5.51
N LYS A 135 25.96 15.49 -4.21
CA LYS A 135 26.82 14.84 -3.20
C LYS A 135 26.17 13.57 -2.66
N GLU A 136 26.95 12.55 -2.35
CA GLU A 136 26.47 11.26 -1.79
C GLU A 136 25.66 11.44 -0.48
N GLU A 137 26.00 12.47 0.34
CA GLU A 137 25.30 12.78 1.59
C GLU A 137 23.82 13.20 1.37
N ASN A 138 23.48 13.67 0.17
CA ASN A 138 22.13 14.12 -0.20
C ASN A 138 21.31 13.02 -0.90
N LYS A 139 21.85 11.82 -0.96
CA LYS A 139 21.21 10.69 -1.64
C LYS A 139 19.91 10.27 -0.97
N VAL A 140 18.86 10.18 -1.76
CA VAL A 140 17.53 9.72 -1.34
C VAL A 140 17.38 8.24 -1.68
N ASP A 141 16.83 7.46 -0.77
CA ASP A 141 16.43 6.07 -1.06
C ASP A 141 15.03 6.05 -1.71
N TYR A 142 15.00 6.17 -3.04
CA TYR A 142 13.76 6.19 -3.81
C TYR A 142 13.05 4.85 -3.86
N MET A 143 13.72 3.71 -3.65
CA MET A 143 13.11 2.40 -3.77
C MET A 143 12.24 2.04 -2.57
N LEU A 144 11.15 2.80 -2.36
CA LEU A 144 10.21 2.58 -1.27
C LEU A 144 9.31 1.36 -1.55
N PRO A 145 9.24 0.38 -0.65
CA PRO A 145 8.32 -0.73 -0.79
C PRO A 145 6.85 -0.29 -0.67
N ILE A 146 5.99 -0.87 -1.53
CA ILE A 146 4.56 -0.54 -1.61
C ILE A 146 3.76 -1.73 -1.09
N ILE A 147 2.90 -1.52 -0.06
CA ILE A 147 1.79 -2.42 0.25
C ILE A 147 0.53 -1.89 -0.44
N ALA A 148 -0.10 -2.75 -1.22
CA ALA A 148 -1.24 -2.39 -2.04
C ALA A 148 -2.55 -3.03 -1.54
N ASP A 149 -3.65 -2.34 -1.81
CA ASP A 149 -5.01 -2.79 -1.56
C ASP A 149 -5.43 -3.80 -2.63
N GLY A 150 -5.70 -5.03 -2.21
CA GLY A 150 -6.26 -6.11 -3.04
C GLY A 150 -7.77 -6.22 -2.93
N GLU A 151 -8.43 -5.29 -2.19
CA GLU A 151 -9.86 -5.33 -1.95
C GLU A 151 -10.31 -6.71 -1.37
N ALA A 152 -11.51 -7.15 -1.69
CA ALA A 152 -11.96 -8.52 -1.42
C ALA A 152 -11.51 -9.52 -2.51
N GLY A 153 -10.52 -9.16 -3.34
CA GLY A 153 -9.98 -10.02 -4.40
C GLY A 153 -10.76 -10.04 -5.71
N PHE A 154 -11.77 -9.19 -5.88
CA PHE A 154 -12.61 -9.07 -7.09
C PHE A 154 -13.29 -10.37 -7.52
N GLY A 155 -13.49 -11.31 -6.61
CA GLY A 155 -14.14 -12.60 -6.86
C GLY A 155 -13.69 -13.68 -5.88
N GLY A 156 -13.55 -14.92 -6.38
CA GLY A 156 -13.12 -16.05 -5.58
C GLY A 156 -11.59 -16.25 -5.57
N PRO A 157 -11.11 -17.40 -5.02
CA PRO A 157 -9.67 -17.67 -4.89
C PRO A 157 -8.87 -17.61 -6.19
N LEU A 158 -9.48 -17.95 -7.33
CA LEU A 158 -8.80 -17.86 -8.64
C LEU A 158 -8.61 -16.40 -9.08
N ASN A 159 -9.56 -15.52 -8.74
CA ASN A 159 -9.41 -14.07 -8.99
C ASN A 159 -8.29 -13.50 -8.10
N VAL A 160 -8.25 -13.87 -6.81
CA VAL A 160 -7.18 -13.48 -5.88
C VAL A 160 -5.81 -13.94 -6.38
N PHE A 161 -5.71 -15.18 -6.88
CA PHE A 161 -4.48 -15.73 -7.46
C PHE A 161 -3.99 -14.86 -8.63
N GLU A 162 -4.85 -14.55 -9.59
CA GLU A 162 -4.47 -13.72 -10.76
C GLU A 162 -4.19 -12.27 -10.37
N LEU A 163 -4.93 -11.71 -9.42
CA LEU A 163 -4.67 -10.36 -8.91
C LEU A 163 -3.31 -10.28 -8.20
N ALA A 164 -2.99 -11.26 -7.36
CA ALA A 164 -1.68 -11.34 -6.71
C ALA A 164 -0.54 -11.43 -7.74
N ARG A 165 -0.72 -12.20 -8.82
CA ARG A 165 0.23 -12.26 -9.94
C ARG A 165 0.42 -10.90 -10.62
N LYS A 166 -0.64 -10.10 -10.77
CA LYS A 166 -0.53 -8.74 -11.33
C LYS A 166 0.24 -7.81 -10.40
N PHE A 167 -0.01 -7.86 -9.10
CA PHE A 167 0.76 -7.10 -8.11
C PHE A 167 2.24 -7.48 -8.10
N ILE A 168 2.56 -8.77 -8.20
CA ILE A 168 3.94 -9.26 -8.32
C ILE A 168 4.62 -8.68 -9.57
N LYS A 169 3.96 -8.71 -10.73
CA LYS A 169 4.48 -8.13 -11.97
C LYS A 169 4.71 -6.63 -11.86
N ALA A 170 3.82 -5.93 -11.18
CA ALA A 170 3.92 -4.49 -10.93
C ALA A 170 5.01 -4.11 -9.91
N GLY A 171 5.58 -5.09 -9.20
CA GLY A 171 6.64 -4.86 -8.23
C GLY A 171 6.14 -4.47 -6.83
N ALA A 172 4.91 -4.83 -6.44
CA ALA A 172 4.43 -4.62 -5.08
C ALA A 172 5.28 -5.41 -4.07
N ALA A 173 5.55 -4.82 -2.91
CA ALA A 173 6.21 -5.48 -1.79
C ALA A 173 5.26 -6.35 -0.98
N GLY A 174 4.00 -5.96 -0.93
CA GLY A 174 2.94 -6.67 -0.24
C GLY A 174 1.56 -6.31 -0.77
N VAL A 175 0.59 -7.13 -0.39
CA VAL A 175 -0.82 -6.93 -0.72
C VAL A 175 -1.68 -7.37 0.46
N HIS A 176 -2.72 -6.60 0.74
CA HIS A 176 -3.75 -7.07 1.67
C HIS A 176 -5.03 -7.48 0.93
N PHE A 177 -5.74 -8.41 1.55
CA PHE A 177 -7.08 -8.83 1.14
C PHE A 177 -8.00 -8.81 2.37
N GLU A 178 -9.27 -8.50 2.14
CA GLU A 178 -10.29 -8.43 3.18
C GLU A 178 -11.34 -9.52 3.04
N ASP A 179 -11.98 -9.86 4.16
CA ASP A 179 -12.93 -10.97 4.28
C ASP A 179 -14.38 -10.61 3.89
N GLN A 180 -14.55 -9.59 3.05
CA GLN A 180 -15.85 -9.22 2.50
C GLN A 180 -16.19 -10.03 1.24
N LEU A 181 -17.49 -10.17 0.96
CA LEU A 181 -17.99 -10.67 -0.32
C LEU A 181 -17.68 -9.65 -1.41
N ALA A 182 -16.92 -10.04 -2.44
CA ALA A 182 -16.43 -9.12 -3.47
C ALA A 182 -17.55 -8.35 -4.21
N SER A 183 -18.70 -8.99 -4.47
CA SER A 183 -19.85 -8.35 -5.12
C SER A 183 -20.59 -7.34 -4.23
N GLU A 184 -20.41 -7.43 -2.90
CA GLU A 184 -21.06 -6.58 -1.91
C GLU A 184 -20.06 -5.77 -1.09
N LYS A 185 -18.83 -5.63 -1.59
CA LYS A 185 -17.75 -4.93 -0.91
C LYS A 185 -18.14 -3.47 -0.62
N LYS A 186 -17.83 -3.04 0.59
CA LYS A 186 -17.98 -1.65 1.05
C LYS A 186 -16.70 -1.17 1.70
N CYS A 187 -16.45 0.13 1.68
CA CYS A 187 -15.42 0.75 2.51
C CYS A 187 -15.58 0.33 3.98
N GLY A 188 -14.47 0.14 4.68
CA GLY A 188 -14.45 -0.36 6.05
C GLY A 188 -15.32 0.39 7.04
N HIS A 189 -15.58 1.68 6.80
CA HIS A 189 -16.41 2.57 7.64
C HIS A 189 -17.87 2.66 7.19
N MET A 190 -18.25 1.95 6.13
CA MET A 190 -19.62 1.92 5.61
C MET A 190 -20.41 0.75 6.20
N GLY A 191 -21.74 0.90 6.22
CA GLY A 191 -22.67 -0.18 6.53
C GLY A 191 -22.86 -1.16 5.37
N GLY A 192 -23.59 -2.24 5.61
CA GLY A 192 -23.97 -3.20 4.56
C GLY A 192 -22.86 -4.16 4.14
N LYS A 193 -21.80 -4.29 4.92
CA LYS A 193 -20.73 -5.26 4.69
C LYS A 193 -21.23 -6.68 4.86
N VAL A 194 -20.87 -7.53 3.92
CA VAL A 194 -21.17 -8.97 3.95
C VAL A 194 -19.86 -9.74 4.01
N LEU A 195 -19.66 -10.51 5.06
CA LEU A 195 -18.48 -11.36 5.21
C LEU A 195 -18.58 -12.61 4.35
N VAL A 196 -17.45 -13.09 3.85
CA VAL A 196 -17.32 -14.48 3.41
C VAL A 196 -17.01 -15.37 4.62
N PRO A 197 -17.29 -16.70 4.58
CA PRO A 197 -16.88 -17.62 5.63
C PRO A 197 -15.37 -17.55 5.88
N THR A 198 -14.97 -17.74 7.13
CA THR A 198 -13.56 -17.74 7.54
C THR A 198 -12.69 -18.65 6.66
N GLY A 199 -13.16 -19.86 6.37
CA GLY A 199 -12.44 -20.80 5.48
C GLY A 199 -12.34 -20.33 4.02
N THR A 200 -13.28 -19.50 3.55
CA THR A 200 -13.20 -18.89 2.22
C THR A 200 -12.10 -17.84 2.18
N MET A 201 -12.02 -16.98 3.20
CA MET A 201 -10.91 -16.02 3.30
C MET A 201 -9.54 -16.73 3.41
N ILE A 202 -9.46 -17.82 4.18
CA ILE A 202 -8.23 -18.64 4.23
C ILE A 202 -7.85 -19.16 2.83
N LYS A 203 -8.81 -19.60 2.02
CA LYS A 203 -8.53 -20.01 0.63
C LYS A 203 -8.01 -18.84 -0.22
N ASN A 204 -8.53 -17.63 -0.03
CA ASN A 204 -8.03 -16.42 -0.69
C ASN A 204 -6.58 -16.11 -0.30
N LEU A 205 -6.25 -16.16 0.99
CA LEU A 205 -4.87 -15.96 1.47
C LEU A 205 -3.92 -17.03 0.92
N LYS A 206 -4.35 -18.30 0.88
CA LYS A 206 -3.58 -19.39 0.27
C LYS A 206 -3.38 -19.19 -1.23
N ALA A 207 -4.38 -18.69 -1.95
CA ALA A 207 -4.28 -18.39 -3.37
C ALA A 207 -3.23 -17.29 -3.65
N ALA A 208 -3.22 -16.22 -2.85
CA ALA A 208 -2.20 -15.18 -2.94
C ALA A 208 -0.80 -15.72 -2.62
N ARG A 209 -0.68 -16.56 -1.58
CA ARG A 209 0.60 -17.21 -1.23
C ARG A 209 1.09 -18.15 -2.32
N LEU A 210 0.20 -18.96 -2.89
CA LEU A 210 0.56 -19.86 -4.00
C LEU A 210 1.05 -19.07 -5.22
N ALA A 211 0.41 -17.94 -5.55
CA ALA A 211 0.87 -17.06 -6.62
C ALA A 211 2.30 -16.55 -6.37
N ALA A 212 2.61 -16.17 -5.13
CA ALA A 212 3.94 -15.71 -4.72
C ALA A 212 4.98 -16.85 -4.77
N ASP A 213 4.64 -18.05 -4.31
CA ASP A 213 5.51 -19.21 -4.31
C ASP A 213 5.80 -19.68 -5.75
N ILE A 214 4.80 -19.70 -6.65
CA ILE A 214 5.00 -19.97 -8.08
C ILE A 214 5.92 -18.93 -8.72
N ALA A 215 5.73 -17.65 -8.41
CA ALA A 215 6.56 -16.58 -8.91
C ALA A 215 7.96 -16.51 -8.27
N ASN A 216 8.22 -17.32 -7.25
CA ASN A 216 9.44 -17.36 -6.46
C ASN A 216 9.81 -15.98 -5.87
N VAL A 217 8.84 -15.31 -5.24
CA VAL A 217 9.00 -14.00 -4.56
C VAL A 217 8.45 -14.04 -3.13
N PRO A 218 9.09 -13.37 -2.16
CA PRO A 218 8.64 -13.35 -0.77
C PRO A 218 7.56 -12.28 -0.52
N LEU A 219 6.55 -12.20 -1.38
CA LEU A 219 5.47 -11.22 -1.27
C LEU A 219 4.88 -11.23 0.14
N ILE A 220 4.72 -10.06 0.73
CA ILE A 220 4.08 -9.91 2.04
C ILE A 220 2.56 -9.96 1.84
N ILE A 221 1.90 -10.85 2.58
CA ILE A 221 0.45 -11.01 2.56
C ILE A 221 -0.10 -10.55 3.89
N LEU A 222 -1.02 -9.60 3.84
CA LEU A 222 -1.68 -9.03 4.99
C LEU A 222 -3.17 -9.41 4.93
N ALA A 223 -3.68 -10.02 5.99
CA ALA A 223 -5.08 -10.37 6.11
C ALA A 223 -5.83 -9.27 6.86
N ARG A 224 -6.87 -8.69 6.24
CA ARG A 224 -7.79 -7.75 6.86
C ARG A 224 -9.08 -8.46 7.24
N THR A 225 -9.61 -8.15 8.42
CA THR A 225 -10.97 -8.53 8.79
C THR A 225 -11.83 -7.29 9.04
N ASP A 226 -13.03 -7.32 8.48
CA ASP A 226 -14.09 -6.33 8.67
C ASP A 226 -15.15 -6.77 9.69
N ALA A 227 -14.94 -7.90 10.36
CA ALA A 227 -15.89 -8.52 11.27
C ALA A 227 -16.25 -7.65 12.48
N ASN A 228 -15.39 -6.68 12.84
CA ASN A 228 -15.69 -5.75 13.93
C ASN A 228 -16.95 -4.90 13.68
N ALA A 229 -17.31 -4.66 12.40
CA ALA A 229 -18.46 -3.85 12.04
C ALA A 229 -19.43 -4.52 11.04
N ALA A 230 -19.10 -5.70 10.51
CA ALA A 230 -19.95 -6.42 9.56
C ALA A 230 -21.07 -7.19 10.28
N LYS A 231 -22.30 -7.01 9.81
CA LYS A 231 -23.51 -7.66 10.38
C LYS A 231 -24.02 -8.84 9.58
N LEU A 232 -23.44 -9.11 8.41
CA LEU A 232 -23.91 -10.12 7.48
C LEU A 232 -22.77 -11.07 7.08
N ILE A 233 -23.12 -12.32 6.81
CA ILE A 233 -22.25 -13.35 6.26
C ILE A 233 -23.00 -14.15 5.19
N THR A 234 -22.29 -14.64 4.19
CA THR A 234 -22.90 -15.31 3.03
C THR A 234 -23.56 -16.65 3.36
N ASN A 235 -23.02 -17.41 4.34
CA ASN A 235 -23.58 -18.69 4.76
C ASN A 235 -23.21 -19.03 6.21
N ASP A 236 -23.78 -20.09 6.75
CA ASP A 236 -23.72 -20.54 8.14
C ASP A 236 -22.89 -21.83 8.35
N HIS A 237 -22.12 -22.23 7.35
CA HIS A 237 -21.48 -23.55 7.32
C HIS A 237 -20.18 -23.61 8.13
N ASP A 238 -19.43 -22.50 8.19
CA ASP A 238 -18.09 -22.48 8.79
C ASP A 238 -18.16 -22.55 10.32
N GLU A 239 -17.44 -23.50 10.90
CA GLU A 239 -17.42 -23.72 12.36
C GLU A 239 -16.87 -22.52 13.12
N ASN A 240 -15.92 -21.76 12.54
CA ASN A 240 -15.36 -20.58 13.20
C ASN A 240 -16.37 -19.42 13.27
N ASP A 241 -17.35 -19.40 12.36
CA ASP A 241 -18.36 -18.33 12.28
C ASP A 241 -19.65 -18.66 13.02
N LYS A 242 -19.96 -19.95 13.25
CA LYS A 242 -21.18 -20.42 13.94
C LYS A 242 -21.46 -19.73 15.27
N PRO A 243 -20.49 -19.49 16.17
CA PRO A 243 -20.74 -18.84 17.45
C PRO A 243 -21.31 -17.41 17.34
N PHE A 244 -21.14 -16.78 16.19
CA PHE A 244 -21.57 -15.41 15.94
C PHE A 244 -22.88 -15.29 15.18
N LEU A 245 -23.44 -16.40 14.67
CA LEU A 245 -24.72 -16.40 13.95
C LEU A 245 -25.88 -16.03 14.89
N THR A 246 -26.81 -15.21 14.40
CA THR A 246 -28.03 -14.86 15.16
C THR A 246 -29.19 -15.82 14.91
N GLY A 247 -29.13 -16.60 13.84
CA GLY A 247 -30.23 -17.44 13.35
C GLY A 247 -31.19 -16.74 12.40
N GLU A 248 -31.05 -15.45 12.19
CA GLU A 248 -31.88 -14.66 11.29
C GLU A 248 -31.26 -14.50 9.89
N ARG A 249 -32.10 -14.20 8.91
CA ARG A 249 -31.69 -13.96 7.51
C ARG A 249 -32.13 -12.58 7.02
N SER A 250 -31.28 -11.98 6.18
CA SER A 250 -31.62 -10.76 5.47
C SER A 250 -32.57 -11.03 4.28
N PRO A 251 -33.22 -10.00 3.72
CA PRO A 251 -34.06 -10.15 2.52
C PRO A 251 -33.32 -10.79 1.33
N GLU A 252 -32.01 -10.56 1.19
CA GLU A 252 -31.17 -11.15 0.15
C GLU A 252 -30.75 -12.60 0.46
N GLY A 253 -31.07 -13.08 1.67
CA GLY A 253 -30.76 -14.44 2.09
C GLY A 253 -29.42 -14.60 2.81
N PHE A 254 -28.69 -13.53 3.10
CA PHE A 254 -27.51 -13.56 3.94
C PHE A 254 -27.90 -13.85 5.40
N PHE A 255 -26.97 -14.40 6.18
CA PHE A 255 -27.18 -14.62 7.60
C PHE A 255 -26.71 -13.40 8.41
N TYR A 256 -27.48 -13.04 9.45
CA TYR A 256 -27.03 -12.03 10.41
C TYR A 256 -26.01 -12.62 11.38
N VAL A 257 -24.96 -11.82 11.68
CA VAL A 257 -23.93 -12.14 12.64
C VAL A 257 -23.81 -11.05 13.71
N LYS A 258 -23.36 -11.44 14.90
CA LYS A 258 -22.97 -10.53 15.98
C LYS A 258 -21.63 -9.91 15.64
N GLN A 259 -21.66 -8.67 15.16
CA GLN A 259 -20.44 -7.87 14.91
C GLN A 259 -19.68 -7.61 16.20
N GLY A 260 -18.40 -7.30 16.11
CA GLY A 260 -17.60 -6.83 17.23
C GLY A 260 -16.22 -7.46 17.32
N ILE A 261 -15.46 -6.97 18.28
CA ILE A 261 -14.05 -7.34 18.44
C ILE A 261 -13.84 -8.85 18.65
N GLU A 262 -14.79 -9.54 19.29
CA GLU A 262 -14.69 -11.00 19.53
C GLU A 262 -14.72 -11.77 18.21
N GLN A 263 -15.61 -11.39 17.27
CA GLN A 263 -15.65 -12.00 15.95
C GLN A 263 -14.38 -11.67 15.15
N ALA A 264 -13.90 -10.42 15.23
CA ALA A 264 -12.66 -10.01 14.59
C ALA A 264 -11.45 -10.79 15.14
N ILE A 265 -11.37 -11.00 16.44
CA ILE A 265 -10.32 -11.81 17.09
C ILE A 265 -10.38 -13.26 16.59
N SER A 266 -11.58 -13.88 16.59
CA SER A 266 -11.76 -15.25 16.11
C SER A 266 -11.22 -15.42 14.69
N ARG A 267 -11.55 -14.50 13.79
CA ARG A 267 -11.07 -14.50 12.42
C ARG A 267 -9.57 -14.19 12.31
N GLY A 268 -9.07 -13.19 13.04
CA GLY A 268 -7.65 -12.86 13.11
C GLY A 268 -6.79 -14.07 13.51
N LEU A 269 -7.22 -14.82 14.51
CA LEU A 269 -6.57 -16.06 14.95
C LEU A 269 -6.57 -17.13 13.85
N ALA A 270 -7.67 -17.25 13.08
CA ALA A 270 -7.77 -18.20 11.98
C ALA A 270 -6.88 -17.80 10.79
N TYR A 271 -6.67 -16.50 10.54
CA TYR A 271 -5.85 -15.98 9.44
C TYR A 271 -4.35 -15.95 9.76
N ALA A 272 -3.97 -15.90 11.03
CA ALA A 272 -2.59 -15.78 11.47
C ALA A 272 -1.63 -16.80 10.85
N PRO A 273 -1.98 -18.09 10.68
CA PRO A 273 -1.10 -19.07 10.04
C PRO A 273 -0.92 -18.85 8.53
N TYR A 274 -1.73 -18.03 7.88
CA TYR A 274 -1.77 -17.89 6.41
C TYR A 274 -1.37 -16.50 5.91
N SER A 275 -1.09 -15.57 6.81
CA SER A 275 -0.70 -14.20 6.50
C SER A 275 0.53 -13.76 7.27
N ASP A 276 1.26 -12.79 6.73
CA ASP A 276 2.44 -12.22 7.37
C ASP A 276 2.05 -11.21 8.46
N LEU A 277 1.05 -10.38 8.15
CA LEU A 277 0.45 -9.42 9.07
C LEU A 277 -1.06 -9.63 9.16
N ILE A 278 -1.65 -9.12 10.26
CA ILE A 278 -3.10 -9.09 10.44
C ILE A 278 -3.54 -7.65 10.69
N TRP A 279 -4.67 -7.29 10.12
CA TRP A 279 -5.32 -6.01 10.29
C TRP A 279 -6.80 -6.22 10.64
N CYS A 280 -7.21 -5.68 11.80
CA CYS A 280 -8.61 -5.53 12.16
C CYS A 280 -9.05 -4.10 11.81
N GLU A 281 -10.06 -3.96 10.94
CA GLU A 281 -10.64 -2.64 10.66
C GLU A 281 -11.43 -2.14 11.87
N THR A 282 -11.18 -0.89 12.27
CA THR A 282 -11.80 -0.25 13.45
C THR A 282 -12.61 0.97 13.04
N ALA A 283 -13.51 1.43 13.91
CA ALA A 283 -14.38 2.57 13.64
C ALA A 283 -13.90 3.88 14.29
N THR A 284 -13.05 3.79 15.29
CA THR A 284 -12.53 4.92 16.08
C THR A 284 -11.09 4.65 16.51
N PRO A 285 -10.29 5.69 16.83
CA PRO A 285 -8.94 5.51 17.37
C PRO A 285 -9.02 5.09 18.86
N ASN A 286 -9.13 3.80 19.12
CA ASN A 286 -9.31 3.24 20.47
C ASN A 286 -8.14 2.31 20.83
N LEU A 287 -7.29 2.75 21.77
CA LEU A 287 -6.13 1.99 22.23
C LEU A 287 -6.52 0.71 22.99
N GLU A 288 -7.64 0.71 23.73
CA GLU A 288 -8.09 -0.47 24.47
C GLU A 288 -8.57 -1.57 23.51
N GLU A 289 -9.33 -1.20 22.47
CA GLU A 289 -9.76 -2.13 21.42
C GLU A 289 -8.55 -2.69 20.66
N ALA A 290 -7.61 -1.81 20.29
CA ALA A 290 -6.36 -2.22 19.63
C ALA A 290 -5.56 -3.19 20.52
N LYS A 291 -5.43 -2.89 21.81
CA LYS A 291 -4.74 -3.75 22.77
C LYS A 291 -5.41 -5.10 22.91
N LYS A 292 -6.74 -5.12 23.05
CA LYS A 292 -7.52 -6.36 23.19
C LYS A 292 -7.31 -7.30 21.99
N PHE A 293 -7.32 -6.74 20.77
CA PHE A 293 -7.06 -7.52 19.56
C PHE A 293 -5.61 -8.04 19.54
N ALA A 294 -4.64 -7.18 19.81
CA ALA A 294 -3.22 -7.54 19.80
C ALA A 294 -2.89 -8.61 20.83
N ASP A 295 -3.35 -8.45 22.08
CA ASP A 295 -3.12 -9.42 23.16
C ASP A 295 -3.66 -10.80 22.79
N ALA A 296 -4.89 -10.88 22.25
CA ALA A 296 -5.51 -12.14 21.85
C ALA A 296 -4.73 -12.84 20.71
N ILE A 297 -4.23 -12.08 19.74
CA ILE A 297 -3.40 -12.63 18.66
C ILE A 297 -2.06 -13.13 19.23
N HIS A 298 -1.39 -12.31 20.04
CA HIS A 298 -0.05 -12.62 20.55
C HIS A 298 -0.05 -13.74 21.61
N GLU A 299 -1.14 -13.99 22.29
CA GLU A 299 -1.28 -15.14 23.19
C GLU A 299 -1.08 -16.47 22.43
N LYS A 300 -1.59 -16.58 21.21
CA LYS A 300 -1.46 -17.80 20.38
C LYS A 300 -0.36 -17.74 19.33
N PHE A 301 -0.02 -16.55 18.87
CA PHE A 301 1.00 -16.31 17.85
C PHE A 301 1.96 -15.20 18.31
N PRO A 302 2.85 -15.49 19.28
CA PRO A 302 3.79 -14.51 19.81
C PRO A 302 4.60 -13.85 18.69
N GLY A 303 4.68 -12.52 18.71
CA GLY A 303 5.43 -11.74 17.72
C GLY A 303 4.77 -11.62 16.33
N LYS A 304 3.51 -12.06 16.16
CA LYS A 304 2.76 -11.85 14.92
C LYS A 304 2.65 -10.36 14.64
N LEU A 305 3.08 -9.95 13.43
CA LEU A 305 3.02 -8.55 13.03
C LEU A 305 1.57 -8.13 12.78
N LEU A 306 1.25 -6.91 13.20
CA LEU A 306 -0.06 -6.30 13.02
C LEU A 306 0.05 -5.02 12.18
N ALA A 307 -1.06 -4.67 11.52
CA ALA A 307 -1.21 -3.41 10.80
C ALA A 307 -2.40 -2.61 11.33
N TYR A 308 -2.32 -1.28 11.24
CA TYR A 308 -3.35 -0.38 11.73
C TYR A 308 -3.65 0.73 10.73
N ASN A 309 -4.93 0.91 10.42
CA ASN A 309 -5.42 2.04 9.63
C ASN A 309 -5.66 3.24 10.56
N CYS A 310 -4.76 4.22 10.52
CA CYS A 310 -4.97 5.54 11.13
C CYS A 310 -5.95 6.34 10.23
N SER A 311 -7.19 5.88 10.19
CA SER A 311 -8.16 6.29 9.18
C SER A 311 -8.48 7.79 9.21
N PRO A 312 -8.56 8.45 8.05
CA PRO A 312 -9.11 9.81 7.95
C PRO A 312 -10.63 9.84 8.16
N SER A 313 -11.32 8.69 8.19
CA SER A 313 -12.73 8.61 8.60
C SER A 313 -12.92 8.80 10.11
N PHE A 314 -11.85 8.68 10.89
CA PHE A 314 -11.89 9.07 12.30
C PHE A 314 -11.87 10.59 12.43
N ASN A 315 -12.75 11.15 13.25
CA ASN A 315 -12.58 12.51 13.71
C ASN A 315 -11.66 12.50 14.93
N TRP A 316 -10.34 12.53 14.68
CA TRP A 316 -9.30 12.38 15.70
C TRP A 316 -9.50 13.30 16.90
N LYS A 317 -9.72 14.60 16.65
CA LYS A 317 -9.93 15.61 17.70
C LYS A 317 -11.23 15.44 18.49
N LYS A 318 -12.21 14.70 17.95
CA LYS A 318 -13.44 14.37 18.67
C LYS A 318 -13.22 13.28 19.70
N HIS A 319 -12.25 12.41 19.49
CA HIS A 319 -12.01 11.23 20.31
C HIS A 319 -10.81 11.37 21.24
N LEU A 320 -9.78 12.12 20.82
CA LEU A 320 -8.49 12.20 21.49
C LEU A 320 -8.04 13.67 21.60
N ASN A 321 -7.34 14.00 22.68
CA ASN A 321 -6.64 15.28 22.82
C ASN A 321 -5.30 15.25 22.04
N ASP A 322 -4.59 16.40 22.01
CA ASP A 322 -3.38 16.54 21.20
C ASP A 322 -2.23 15.65 21.64
N ASP A 323 -2.06 15.43 22.95
CA ASP A 323 -1.01 14.57 23.51
C ASP A 323 -1.31 13.10 23.21
N GLU A 324 -2.56 12.69 23.31
CA GLU A 324 -3.01 11.34 22.93
C GLU A 324 -2.82 11.10 21.42
N ILE A 325 -3.16 12.06 20.57
CA ILE A 325 -2.93 11.96 19.12
C ILE A 325 -1.43 11.86 18.82
N ALA A 326 -0.61 12.68 19.45
CA ALA A 326 0.84 12.71 19.24
C ALA A 326 1.51 11.37 19.62
N SER A 327 1.03 10.70 20.65
CA SER A 327 1.59 9.42 21.13
C SER A 327 0.94 8.19 20.50
N PHE A 328 -0.22 8.30 19.86
CA PHE A 328 -1.05 7.17 19.43
C PHE A 328 -0.30 6.11 18.63
N GLN A 329 0.43 6.52 17.59
CA GLN A 329 1.17 5.61 16.72
C GLN A 329 2.29 4.87 17.48
N GLN A 330 2.93 5.53 18.44
CA GLN A 330 3.95 4.92 19.28
C GLN A 330 3.33 3.89 20.23
N GLU A 331 2.17 4.22 20.81
CA GLU A 331 1.48 3.29 21.73
C GLU A 331 1.02 2.02 21.02
N ILE A 332 0.38 2.11 19.86
CA ILE A 332 0.00 0.91 19.10
C ILE A 332 1.22 0.13 18.59
N SER A 333 2.34 0.80 18.32
CA SER A 333 3.58 0.11 17.91
C SER A 333 4.12 -0.84 18.97
N LYS A 334 4.00 -0.47 20.26
CA LYS A 334 4.36 -1.32 21.41
C LYS A 334 3.49 -2.57 21.50
N MET A 335 2.28 -2.52 20.95
CA MET A 335 1.33 -3.63 20.86
C MET A 335 1.56 -4.51 19.62
N GLY A 336 2.61 -4.25 18.82
CA GLY A 336 2.93 -5.05 17.62
C GLY A 336 2.34 -4.55 16.30
N TYR A 337 1.69 -3.38 16.28
CA TYR A 337 1.22 -2.74 15.04
C TYR A 337 2.40 -2.10 14.31
N LYS A 338 3.08 -2.89 13.51
CA LYS A 338 4.34 -2.53 12.85
C LYS A 338 4.16 -1.79 11.53
N PHE A 339 3.04 -1.96 10.86
CA PHE A 339 2.69 -1.23 9.64
C PHE A 339 1.46 -0.36 9.89
N GLN A 340 1.65 0.96 9.80
CA GLN A 340 0.60 1.95 10.12
C GLN A 340 0.44 2.89 8.93
N PHE A 341 -0.79 3.24 8.59
CA PHE A 341 -1.05 4.00 7.38
C PHE A 341 -2.26 4.92 7.51
N ILE A 342 -2.22 6.04 6.78
CA ILE A 342 -3.36 6.93 6.55
C ILE A 342 -3.85 6.67 5.13
N THR A 343 -4.97 5.98 5.00
CA THR A 343 -5.45 5.47 3.72
C THR A 343 -5.67 6.54 2.65
N LEU A 344 -6.26 7.67 2.99
CA LEU A 344 -6.68 8.72 2.05
C LEU A 344 -5.84 10.00 2.15
N ALA A 345 -4.59 9.89 2.63
CA ALA A 345 -3.73 11.06 2.82
C ALA A 345 -3.54 11.86 1.52
N GLY A 346 -3.26 11.17 0.40
CA GLY A 346 -3.08 11.82 -0.89
C GLY A 346 -4.32 12.57 -1.36
N PHE A 347 -5.49 11.94 -1.25
CA PHE A 347 -6.77 12.54 -1.64
C PHE A 347 -7.06 13.82 -0.84
N HIS A 348 -6.97 13.77 0.49
CA HIS A 348 -7.28 14.92 1.32
C HIS A 348 -6.27 16.06 1.14
N THR A 349 -4.98 15.74 1.09
CA THR A 349 -3.93 16.75 0.91
C THR A 349 -4.04 17.44 -0.45
N GLN A 350 -4.23 16.69 -1.53
CA GLN A 350 -4.40 17.24 -2.86
C GLN A 350 -5.66 18.13 -2.95
N ASN A 351 -6.78 17.64 -2.44
CA ASN A 351 -8.05 18.37 -2.54
C ASN A 351 -8.05 19.68 -1.76
N ILE A 352 -7.55 19.70 -0.52
CA ILE A 352 -7.50 20.94 0.24
C ILE A 352 -6.54 21.95 -0.40
N ALA A 353 -5.38 21.51 -0.87
CA ALA A 353 -4.39 22.38 -1.48
C ALA A 353 -4.93 23.06 -2.76
N ILE A 354 -5.55 22.26 -3.65
CA ILE A 354 -6.09 22.79 -4.90
C ILE A 354 -7.33 23.68 -4.66
N PHE A 355 -8.18 23.31 -3.69
CA PHE A 355 -9.33 24.13 -3.32
C PHE A 355 -8.89 25.51 -2.81
N GLU A 356 -7.94 25.58 -1.89
CA GLU A 356 -7.41 26.82 -1.34
C GLU A 356 -6.75 27.69 -2.41
N LEU A 357 -5.96 27.08 -3.30
CA LEU A 357 -5.37 27.81 -4.41
C LEU A 357 -6.46 28.40 -5.33
N ALA A 358 -7.44 27.59 -5.73
CA ALA A 358 -8.50 28.02 -6.65
C ALA A 358 -9.35 29.17 -6.04
N GLU A 359 -9.68 29.08 -4.74
CA GLU A 359 -10.42 30.13 -4.04
C GLU A 359 -9.66 31.45 -4.00
N LYS A 360 -8.38 31.40 -3.66
CA LYS A 360 -7.50 32.57 -3.59
C LYS A 360 -7.20 33.12 -4.98
N TYR A 361 -6.90 32.24 -5.95
CA TYR A 361 -6.58 32.65 -7.34
C TYR A 361 -7.75 33.41 -8.00
N LYS A 362 -8.98 33.00 -7.76
CA LYS A 362 -10.18 33.68 -8.25
C LYS A 362 -10.23 35.16 -7.78
N LYS A 363 -9.69 35.48 -6.60
CA LYS A 363 -9.74 36.81 -5.99
C LYS A 363 -8.47 37.63 -6.21
N GLU A 364 -7.30 36.97 -6.21
CA GLU A 364 -5.99 37.62 -6.10
C GLU A 364 -5.09 37.34 -7.33
N GLY A 365 -5.54 36.49 -8.28
CA GLY A 365 -4.77 36.16 -9.45
C GLY A 365 -3.41 35.54 -9.11
N MET A 366 -2.37 35.94 -9.84
CA MET A 366 -1.02 35.40 -9.69
C MET A 366 -0.40 35.61 -8.31
N THR A 367 -0.88 36.57 -7.52
CA THR A 367 -0.44 36.75 -6.12
C THR A 367 -0.71 35.51 -5.28
N ALA A 368 -1.82 34.80 -5.53
CA ALA A 368 -2.13 33.56 -4.83
C ALA A 368 -1.15 32.43 -5.21
N TYR A 369 -0.81 32.33 -6.49
CA TYR A 369 0.12 31.30 -6.98
C TYR A 369 1.56 31.58 -6.55
N SER A 370 2.03 32.82 -6.63
CA SER A 370 3.41 33.18 -6.23
C SER A 370 3.72 32.82 -4.78
N ARG A 371 2.72 32.83 -3.88
CA ARG A 371 2.92 32.39 -2.48
C ARG A 371 3.23 30.91 -2.37
N ILE A 372 2.68 30.07 -3.26
CA ILE A 372 3.02 28.64 -3.31
C ILE A 372 4.46 28.51 -3.78
N GLN A 373 4.83 29.21 -4.84
CA GLN A 373 6.19 29.20 -5.38
C GLN A 373 7.23 29.66 -4.33
N GLU A 374 6.92 30.71 -3.56
CA GLU A 374 7.79 31.13 -2.44
C GLU A 374 7.92 30.04 -1.35
N GLN A 375 6.84 29.31 -1.07
CA GLN A 375 6.91 28.17 -0.15
C GLN A 375 7.77 27.05 -0.70
N GLU A 376 7.71 26.75 -1.99
CA GLU A 376 8.55 25.75 -2.64
C GLU A 376 10.04 26.12 -2.53
N PHE A 377 10.42 27.38 -2.79
CA PHE A 377 11.78 27.88 -2.60
C PHE A 377 12.26 27.72 -1.16
N LEU A 378 11.42 28.05 -0.19
CA LEU A 378 11.77 27.91 1.23
C LEU A 378 11.98 26.45 1.64
N ARG A 379 11.37 25.48 0.94
CA ARG A 379 11.48 24.04 1.22
C ARG A 379 12.64 23.36 0.50
N GLU A 380 13.33 24.01 -0.43
CA GLU A 380 14.50 23.45 -1.10
C GLU A 380 15.58 22.97 -0.11
N LYS A 381 15.82 23.73 0.96
CA LYS A 381 16.74 23.38 2.06
C LYS A 381 16.35 22.08 2.79
N ASP A 382 15.07 21.68 2.71
CA ASP A 382 14.53 20.48 3.33
C ASP A 382 14.46 19.29 2.33
N GLY A 383 15.03 19.46 1.12
CA GLY A 383 15.09 18.43 0.07
C GLY A 383 13.93 18.45 -0.93
N TYR A 384 13.04 19.45 -0.87
CA TYR A 384 12.02 19.64 -1.88
C TYR A 384 12.63 20.26 -3.15
N THR A 385 12.47 19.64 -4.31
CA THR A 385 13.13 20.07 -5.54
C THR A 385 12.18 20.28 -6.73
N SER A 386 10.87 20.14 -6.53
CA SER A 386 9.90 20.19 -7.63
C SER A 386 9.71 21.58 -8.22
N VAL A 387 10.25 22.63 -7.60
CA VAL A 387 10.35 23.97 -8.18
C VAL A 387 11.11 23.90 -9.51
N LYS A 388 12.15 23.07 -9.58
CA LYS A 388 12.91 22.76 -10.82
C LYS A 388 12.22 21.61 -11.56
N HIS A 389 11.03 21.90 -12.06
CA HIS A 389 10.14 20.86 -12.59
C HIS A 389 10.67 20.14 -13.84
N GLN A 390 11.50 20.78 -14.68
CA GLN A 390 12.14 20.12 -15.82
C GLN A 390 13.16 19.07 -15.36
N ARG A 391 14.02 19.44 -14.39
CA ARG A 391 14.90 18.49 -13.73
C ARG A 391 14.13 17.37 -13.04
N GLU A 392 13.06 17.71 -12.34
CA GLU A 392 12.26 16.77 -11.55
C GLU A 392 11.71 15.61 -12.37
N VAL A 393 11.34 15.86 -13.62
CA VAL A 393 10.83 14.84 -14.54
C VAL A 393 11.91 14.22 -15.43
N GLY A 394 13.17 14.67 -15.31
CA GLY A 394 14.33 14.06 -15.96
C GLY A 394 14.71 14.63 -17.31
N THR A 395 14.47 15.92 -17.57
CA THR A 395 14.89 16.55 -18.84
C THR A 395 16.40 16.40 -19.04
N SER A 396 17.23 16.67 -18.03
CA SER A 396 18.70 16.47 -18.10
C SER A 396 19.09 15.01 -18.36
N TYR A 397 18.35 14.05 -17.80
CA TYR A 397 18.57 12.63 -18.06
C TYR A 397 18.36 12.29 -19.55
N PHE A 398 17.28 12.80 -20.16
CA PHE A 398 17.00 12.58 -21.58
C PHE A 398 17.96 13.34 -22.50
N ASP A 399 18.47 14.51 -22.10
CA ASP A 399 19.55 15.19 -22.78
C ASP A 399 20.82 14.33 -22.81
N SER A 400 21.14 13.70 -21.70
CA SER A 400 22.25 12.76 -21.60
C SER A 400 22.07 11.54 -22.50
N VAL A 401 20.84 10.98 -22.56
CA VAL A 401 20.50 9.90 -23.50
C VAL A 401 20.69 10.37 -24.95
N SER A 402 20.18 11.56 -25.32
CA SER A 402 20.31 12.13 -26.66
C SER A 402 21.77 12.33 -27.08
N ASN A 403 22.57 12.90 -26.17
CA ASN A 403 24.01 13.06 -26.40
C ASN A 403 24.74 11.73 -26.57
N THR A 404 24.40 10.72 -25.75
CA THR A 404 25.01 9.39 -25.89
C THR A 404 24.68 8.75 -27.22
N ILE A 405 23.41 8.81 -27.66
CA ILE A 405 22.99 8.30 -28.99
C ILE A 405 23.71 9.02 -30.13
N SER A 406 23.92 10.33 -30.00
CA SER A 406 24.55 11.17 -31.00
C SER A 406 26.08 11.24 -30.92
N SER A 407 26.73 10.39 -30.11
CA SER A 407 28.17 10.42 -29.86
C SER A 407 28.70 11.79 -29.40
N GLY A 408 27.91 12.49 -28.58
CA GLY A 408 28.23 13.80 -28.01
C GLY A 408 27.95 15.00 -28.94
N THR A 409 27.27 14.79 -30.05
CA THR A 409 27.04 15.88 -31.06
C THR A 409 25.57 16.30 -31.17
N SER A 410 24.75 16.09 -30.12
CA SER A 410 23.34 16.52 -30.15
C SER A 410 23.23 18.05 -30.08
N SER A 411 22.44 18.61 -30.98
CA SER A 411 22.06 20.03 -30.96
C SER A 411 20.61 20.26 -30.47
N THR A 412 19.97 19.20 -29.98
CA THR A 412 18.56 19.21 -29.59
C THR A 412 18.37 18.93 -28.10
N THR A 413 19.41 19.14 -27.30
CA THR A 413 19.33 19.10 -25.83
C THR A 413 18.41 20.22 -25.34
N ALA A 414 17.58 19.91 -24.35
CA ALA A 414 16.51 20.79 -23.88
C ALA A 414 16.91 21.68 -22.69
N MET A 415 17.89 21.25 -21.88
CA MET A 415 18.36 22.04 -20.73
C MET A 415 19.29 23.17 -21.14
N GLU A 416 20.10 22.98 -22.21
CA GLU A 416 20.98 24.02 -22.73
C GLU A 416 20.16 25.18 -23.32
N GLY A 417 20.34 26.39 -22.79
CA GLY A 417 19.53 27.56 -23.13
C GLY A 417 18.11 27.57 -22.54
N SER A 418 17.82 26.65 -21.61
CA SER A 418 16.55 26.65 -20.87
C SER A 418 16.47 27.81 -19.91
N THR A 419 15.29 28.39 -19.74
CA THR A 419 15.02 29.43 -18.73
C THR A 419 15.01 28.88 -17.30
N GLU A 420 14.94 27.58 -17.10
CA GLU A 420 14.91 26.98 -15.77
C GLU A 420 16.20 27.32 -14.96
N SER A 421 17.36 27.23 -15.59
CA SER A 421 18.63 27.56 -14.94
C SER A 421 18.83 29.04 -14.62
N GLU A 422 18.03 29.92 -15.24
CA GLU A 422 18.06 31.37 -14.99
C GLU A 422 17.04 31.81 -13.96
N GLN A 423 15.98 31.02 -13.79
CA GLN A 423 14.83 31.36 -12.92
C GLN A 423 14.88 30.68 -11.55
N PHE A 424 15.56 29.51 -11.44
CA PHE A 424 15.53 28.66 -10.26
C PHE A 424 16.90 28.22 -9.75
#